data_27f62cb57310781851e0c37b0a939c5e
#
_entry.id   27f62cb57310781851e0c37b0a939c5e
#
_cell.length_a   1.000
_cell.length_b   1.000
_cell.length_c   1.000
_cell.angle_alpha   90.00
_cell.angle_beta   90.00
_cell.angle_gamma   90.00
#
_symmetry.space_group_name_H-M   'P 1'
#
loop_
_entity.id
_entity.type
_entity.pdbx_description
1 polymer ?
#
loop_
_entity_poly.entity_id
_entity_poly.type
_entity_poly.pdbx_seq_one_letter_code
_entity_poly.pdbx_strand_id
1 'polypeptide(L)'
;FRTMHVDAPSQGPPITVGVDPRITRVGHVLRGHRLDELPQLIDVLWGDMSLVGPRPEVPRYVEHYPAEMRAKVLSVRPGITDPASLEHLDEATLLASASDPEREYVQVILPRKLALQADYAARATLASDLKVIARTLRAVWGR
;
A
#
# COMPACT_ATOMS: atom_id res chain seq x y z
N PHE A 1 -7.86 -11.21 0.03
CA PHE A 1 -7.60 -12.67 -0.15
C PHE A 1 -6.12 -12.98 -0.07
N ARG A 2 -5.78 -14.22 0.31
CA ARG A 2 -4.39 -14.68 0.27
C ARG A 2 -3.96 -14.91 -1.18
N THR A 3 -2.96 -14.19 -1.62
CA THR A 3 -2.41 -14.27 -2.99
C THR A 3 -1.04 -14.94 -3.05
N MET A 4 -0.39 -15.14 -1.89
CA MET A 4 0.92 -15.79 -1.77
C MET A 4 0.81 -17.19 -1.17
N HIS A 5 1.82 -18.03 -1.42
CA HIS A 5 1.98 -19.34 -0.77
C HIS A 5 2.03 -19.18 0.75
N VAL A 6 1.69 -20.25 1.49
CA VAL A 6 1.58 -20.22 2.97
C VAL A 6 2.93 -19.92 3.63
N ASP A 7 3.99 -20.42 3.05
CA ASP A 7 5.38 -20.29 3.49
C ASP A 7 6.10 -19.03 2.99
N ALA A 8 5.40 -18.17 2.21
CA ALA A 8 5.96 -16.93 1.68
C ALA A 8 6.65 -16.02 2.73
N PRO A 9 6.14 -15.89 3.98
CA PRO A 9 6.81 -15.06 4.99
C PRO A 9 8.21 -15.54 5.38
N SER A 10 8.52 -16.83 5.23
CA SER A 10 9.85 -17.40 5.53
C SER A 10 10.82 -17.28 4.35
N GLN A 11 10.36 -16.90 3.16
CA GLN A 11 11.14 -16.91 1.92
C GLN A 11 11.73 -15.54 1.54
N GLY A 12 11.51 -14.50 2.34
CA GLY A 12 12.06 -13.18 2.06
C GLY A 12 11.34 -12.03 2.78
N PRO A 13 11.73 -10.78 2.46
CA PRO A 13 11.14 -9.60 3.09
C PRO A 13 9.64 -9.47 2.76
N PRO A 14 8.87 -8.74 3.58
CA PRO A 14 7.42 -8.58 3.36
C PRO A 14 7.06 -7.73 2.14
N ILE A 15 8.02 -7.08 1.49
CA ILE A 15 7.80 -6.36 0.23
C ILE A 15 7.81 -7.32 -0.98
N THR A 16 7.09 -6.93 -2.02
CA THR A 16 7.08 -7.63 -3.32
C THR A 16 8.11 -6.99 -4.25
N VAL A 17 9.00 -7.80 -4.84
CA VAL A 17 10.06 -7.32 -5.74
C VAL A 17 9.89 -7.97 -7.11
N GLY A 18 9.65 -7.16 -8.14
CA GLY A 18 9.52 -7.63 -9.52
C GLY A 18 8.49 -8.76 -9.67
N VAL A 19 8.87 -9.80 -10.41
CA VAL A 19 8.08 -11.03 -10.55
C VAL A 19 8.37 -11.93 -9.36
N ASP A 20 7.57 -11.80 -8.32
CA ASP A 20 7.77 -12.51 -7.06
C ASP A 20 7.25 -13.97 -7.14
N PRO A 21 8.11 -14.99 -7.05
CA PRO A 21 7.71 -16.40 -7.17
C PRO A 21 6.82 -16.89 -6.01
N ARG A 22 6.74 -16.13 -4.91
CA ARG A 22 5.86 -16.43 -3.79
C ARG A 22 4.38 -16.19 -4.10
N ILE A 23 4.08 -15.48 -5.19
CA ILE A 23 2.70 -15.19 -5.61
C ILE A 23 2.16 -16.39 -6.39
N THR A 24 1.00 -16.90 -6.00
CA THR A 24 0.32 -17.99 -6.70
C THR A 24 -0.20 -17.53 -8.08
N ARG A 25 -0.47 -18.47 -8.99
CA ARG A 25 -1.07 -18.15 -10.32
C ARG A 25 -2.38 -17.39 -10.18
N VAL A 26 -3.26 -17.81 -9.28
CA VAL A 26 -4.50 -17.11 -8.95
C VAL A 26 -4.21 -15.76 -8.31
N GLY A 27 -3.19 -15.69 -7.44
CA GLY A 27 -2.73 -14.46 -6.82
C GLY A 27 -2.31 -13.39 -7.83
N HIS A 28 -1.63 -13.76 -8.92
CA HIS A 28 -1.28 -12.82 -9.99
C HIS A 28 -2.52 -12.20 -10.64
N VAL A 29 -3.54 -13.00 -10.93
CA VAL A 29 -4.81 -12.51 -11.51
C VAL A 29 -5.52 -11.57 -10.53
N LEU A 30 -5.65 -11.98 -9.26
CA LEU A 30 -6.32 -11.16 -8.24
C LEU A 30 -5.61 -9.83 -8.03
N ARG A 31 -4.28 -9.82 -7.89
CA ARG A 31 -3.48 -8.60 -7.72
C ARG A 31 -3.53 -7.70 -8.95
N GLY A 32 -3.49 -8.28 -10.15
CA GLY A 32 -3.57 -7.51 -11.40
C GLY A 32 -4.84 -6.67 -11.50
N HIS A 33 -5.94 -7.14 -10.91
CA HIS A 33 -7.23 -6.44 -10.88
C HIS A 33 -7.58 -5.88 -9.50
N ARG A 34 -6.68 -5.92 -8.53
CA ARG A 34 -6.88 -5.52 -7.11
C ARG A 34 -8.08 -6.20 -6.43
N LEU A 35 -8.49 -7.36 -6.91
CA LEU A 35 -9.59 -8.14 -6.35
C LEU A 35 -9.23 -8.78 -5.00
N ASP A 36 -7.95 -8.94 -4.72
CA ASP A 36 -7.44 -9.43 -3.44
C ASP A 36 -7.76 -8.50 -2.26
N GLU A 37 -8.01 -7.24 -2.53
CA GLU A 37 -8.34 -6.21 -1.54
C GLU A 37 -9.85 -6.08 -1.27
N LEU A 38 -10.73 -6.73 -2.06
CA LEU A 38 -12.18 -6.65 -1.87
C LEU A 38 -12.68 -7.00 -0.45
N PRO A 39 -12.09 -7.97 0.28
CA PRO A 39 -12.51 -8.24 1.66
C PRO A 39 -12.37 -7.05 2.61
N GLN A 40 -11.44 -6.11 2.33
CA GLN A 40 -11.26 -4.90 3.13
C GLN A 40 -12.48 -3.96 3.09
N LEU A 41 -13.38 -4.13 2.11
CA LEU A 41 -14.67 -3.42 2.11
C LEU A 41 -15.54 -3.79 3.33
N ILE A 42 -15.37 -4.99 3.89
CA ILE A 42 -16.03 -5.41 5.12
C ILE A 42 -15.48 -4.60 6.29
N ASP A 43 -14.15 -4.40 6.35
CA ASP A 43 -13.50 -3.60 7.39
C ASP A 43 -13.92 -2.11 7.29
N VAL A 44 -14.19 -1.63 6.07
CA VAL A 44 -14.77 -0.28 5.85
C VAL A 44 -16.20 -0.21 6.40
N LEU A 45 -17.04 -1.21 6.15
CA LEU A 45 -18.40 -1.24 6.65
C LEU A 45 -18.46 -1.32 8.19
N TRP A 46 -17.51 -2.02 8.80
CA TRP A 46 -17.39 -2.10 10.26
C TRP A 46 -16.76 -0.84 10.87
N GLY A 47 -16.14 0.01 10.06
CA GLY A 47 -15.54 1.27 10.50
C GLY A 47 -14.10 1.13 10.97
N ASP A 48 -13.47 -0.02 10.78
CA ASP A 48 -12.05 -0.26 11.10
C ASP A 48 -11.14 0.36 10.05
N MET A 49 -11.61 0.42 8.79
CA MET A 49 -10.92 1.06 7.67
C MET A 49 -11.77 2.18 7.04
N SER A 50 -11.14 2.95 6.15
CA SER A 50 -11.77 3.92 5.25
C SER A 50 -11.53 3.50 3.79
N LEU A 51 -12.34 4.00 2.87
CA LEU A 51 -12.05 3.83 1.43
C LEU A 51 -10.74 4.54 1.06
N VAL A 52 -10.54 5.76 1.57
CA VAL A 52 -9.34 6.57 1.35
C VAL A 52 -8.68 6.85 2.70
N GLY A 53 -7.38 6.61 2.78
CA GLY A 53 -6.59 6.81 3.99
C GLY A 53 -5.20 6.20 3.83
N PRO A 54 -4.24 6.51 4.70
CA PRO A 54 -2.93 5.90 4.66
C PRO A 54 -3.03 4.38 4.60
N ARG A 55 -2.38 3.77 3.59
CA ARG A 55 -2.42 2.32 3.44
C ARG A 55 -1.72 1.65 4.62
N PRO A 56 -2.30 0.59 5.21
CA PRO A 56 -1.68 -0.12 6.31
C PRO A 56 -0.32 -0.68 5.91
N GLU A 57 0.66 -0.51 6.78
CA GLU A 57 2.01 -1.04 6.59
C GLU A 57 2.29 -2.15 7.61
N VAL A 58 3.21 -3.05 7.29
CA VAL A 58 3.59 -4.11 8.23
C VAL A 58 4.33 -3.52 9.44
N PRO A 59 4.13 -4.07 10.65
CA PRO A 59 4.71 -3.52 11.90
C PRO A 59 6.22 -3.27 11.81
N ARG A 60 6.95 -4.17 11.16
CA ARG A 60 8.40 -4.06 10.95
C ARG A 60 8.79 -2.73 10.28
N TYR A 61 8.04 -2.24 9.30
CA TYR A 61 8.33 -0.99 8.62
C TYR A 61 7.77 0.22 9.37
N VAL A 62 6.70 0.05 10.15
CA VAL A 62 6.19 1.10 11.04
C VAL A 62 7.23 1.50 12.10
N GLU A 63 8.13 0.60 12.49
CA GLU A 63 9.22 0.90 13.41
C GLU A 63 10.22 1.91 12.84
N HIS A 64 10.33 2.02 11.51
CA HIS A 64 11.18 2.99 10.82
C HIS A 64 10.52 4.36 10.64
N TYR A 65 9.26 4.54 11.06
CA TYR A 65 8.59 5.82 10.92
C TYR A 65 9.19 6.86 11.87
N PRO A 66 9.58 8.06 11.38
CA PRO A 66 9.87 9.19 12.25
C PRO A 66 8.69 9.47 13.18
N ALA A 67 8.95 9.78 14.44
CA ALA A 67 7.91 9.92 15.49
C ALA A 67 6.77 10.87 15.07
N GLU A 68 7.11 12.02 14.47
CA GLU A 68 6.14 13.00 14.00
C GLU A 68 5.25 12.45 12.87
N MET A 69 5.85 11.77 11.88
CA MET A 69 5.11 11.17 10.77
C MET A 69 4.24 10.01 11.27
N ARG A 70 4.76 9.19 12.18
CA ARG A 70 4.02 8.10 12.82
C ARG A 70 2.75 8.62 13.50
N ALA A 71 2.89 9.68 14.31
CA ALA A 71 1.76 10.29 15.00
C ALA A 71 0.67 10.77 14.02
N LYS A 72 1.06 11.41 12.92
CA LYS A 72 0.14 11.92 11.90
C LYS A 72 -0.54 10.78 11.12
N VAL A 73 0.25 9.86 10.59
CA VAL A 73 -0.25 8.77 9.72
C VAL A 73 -1.17 7.83 10.49
N LEU A 74 -0.84 7.50 11.75
CA LEU A 74 -1.64 6.61 12.59
C LEU A 74 -2.79 7.32 13.32
N SER A 75 -2.98 8.64 13.17
CA SER A 75 -4.09 9.37 13.77
C SER A 75 -5.40 9.23 13.00
N VAL A 76 -5.36 8.73 11.78
CA VAL A 76 -6.52 8.52 10.90
C VAL A 76 -6.70 7.03 10.60
N ARG A 77 -7.93 6.65 10.21
CA ARG A 77 -8.20 5.27 9.81
C ARG A 77 -7.38 4.89 8.58
N PRO A 78 -6.83 3.67 8.52
CA PRO A 78 -6.15 3.17 7.33
C PRO A 78 -7.14 3.08 6.17
N GLY A 79 -6.65 3.28 4.94
CA GLY A 79 -7.47 3.23 3.73
C GLY A 79 -7.14 2.05 2.81
N ILE A 80 -8.09 1.70 1.95
CA ILE A 80 -7.87 0.75 0.84
C ILE A 80 -6.96 1.41 -0.19
N THR A 81 -7.14 2.71 -0.45
CA THR A 81 -6.29 3.50 -1.35
C THR A 81 -5.86 4.81 -0.71
N ASP A 82 -4.76 5.37 -1.19
CA ASP A 82 -4.23 6.66 -0.77
C ASP A 82 -3.45 7.34 -1.92
N PRO A 83 -3.10 8.62 -1.80
CA PRO A 83 -2.26 9.30 -2.79
C PRO A 83 -0.90 8.65 -3.00
N ALA A 84 -0.26 8.12 -1.95
CA ALA A 84 1.04 7.48 -2.04
C ALA A 84 0.98 6.19 -2.87
N SER A 85 -0.06 5.37 -2.70
CA SER A 85 -0.28 4.15 -3.49
C SER A 85 -0.47 4.45 -4.98
N LEU A 86 -1.06 5.61 -5.32
CA LEU A 86 -1.24 6.03 -6.71
C LEU A 86 0.06 6.52 -7.35
N GLU A 87 0.97 7.10 -6.59
CA GLU A 87 2.29 7.55 -7.09
C GLU A 87 3.30 6.41 -7.19
N HIS A 88 3.11 5.34 -6.41
CA HIS A 88 4.03 4.19 -6.34
C HIS A 88 3.41 2.90 -6.95
N LEU A 89 2.62 3.04 -8.02
CA LEU A 89 1.99 1.90 -8.70
C LEU A 89 3.01 0.87 -9.22
N ASP A 90 4.22 1.31 -9.57
CA ASP A 90 5.30 0.48 -10.12
C ASP A 90 6.40 0.18 -9.08
N GLU A 91 6.09 0.26 -7.78
CA GLU A 91 7.01 0.04 -6.67
C GLU A 91 7.80 -1.28 -6.81
N ALA A 92 7.10 -2.38 -7.14
CA ALA A 92 7.75 -3.68 -7.32
C ALA A 92 8.79 -3.67 -8.45
N THR A 93 8.54 -2.95 -9.53
CA THR A 93 9.47 -2.80 -10.66
C THR A 93 10.67 -1.95 -10.27
N LEU A 94 10.46 -0.86 -9.53
CA LEU A 94 11.54 -0.03 -9.01
C LEU A 94 12.44 -0.83 -8.07
N LEU A 95 11.86 -1.60 -7.16
CA LEU A 95 12.61 -2.45 -6.24
C LEU A 95 13.37 -3.59 -6.94
N ALA A 96 12.88 -4.08 -8.09
CA ALA A 96 13.57 -5.10 -8.87
C ALA A 96 14.90 -4.62 -9.47
N SER A 97 15.07 -3.32 -9.66
CA SER A 97 16.31 -2.71 -10.16
C SER A 97 17.31 -2.35 -9.07
N ALA A 98 16.90 -2.42 -7.80
CA ALA A 98 17.76 -2.07 -6.67
C ALA A 98 18.72 -3.22 -6.30
N SER A 99 19.95 -2.89 -5.91
CA SER A 99 20.92 -3.85 -5.40
C SER A 99 20.53 -4.45 -4.03
N ASP A 100 19.82 -3.67 -3.22
CA ASP A 100 19.22 -4.05 -1.94
C ASP A 100 17.79 -3.49 -1.87
N PRO A 101 16.78 -4.28 -2.30
CA PRO A 101 15.39 -3.82 -2.36
C PRO A 101 14.82 -3.39 -1.01
N GLU A 102 15.19 -4.06 0.09
CA GLU A 102 14.67 -3.71 1.40
C GLU A 102 15.26 -2.39 1.90
N ARG A 103 16.54 -2.19 1.70
CA ARG A 103 17.21 -0.92 2.02
C ARG A 103 16.64 0.23 1.19
N GLU A 104 16.46 0.02 -0.12
CA GLU A 104 15.85 1.00 -1.02
C GLU A 104 14.44 1.36 -0.57
N TYR A 105 13.63 0.35 -0.22
CA TYR A 105 12.31 0.58 0.33
C TYR A 105 12.34 1.48 1.57
N VAL A 106 13.13 1.10 2.58
CA VAL A 106 13.15 1.80 3.88
C VAL A 106 13.76 3.20 3.76
N GLN A 107 14.82 3.38 2.95
CA GLN A 107 15.56 4.65 2.90
C GLN A 107 15.02 5.64 1.86
N VAL A 108 14.36 5.18 0.81
CA VAL A 108 13.94 6.03 -0.31
C VAL A 108 12.43 6.04 -0.48
N ILE A 109 11.79 4.87 -0.62
CA ILE A 109 10.36 4.78 -0.94
C ILE A 109 9.51 5.12 0.27
N LEU A 110 9.76 4.49 1.41
CA LEU A 110 8.97 4.65 2.62
C LEU A 110 8.89 6.11 3.11
N PRO A 111 9.98 6.90 3.17
CA PRO A 111 9.91 8.30 3.55
C PRO A 111 9.04 9.15 2.61
N ARG A 112 9.07 8.89 1.30
CA ARG A 112 8.23 9.58 0.32
C ARG A 112 6.76 9.22 0.49
N LYS A 113 6.45 7.94 0.67
CA LYS A 113 5.09 7.49 0.98
C LYS A 113 4.55 8.15 2.24
N LEU A 114 5.35 8.18 3.30
CA LEU A 114 4.97 8.78 4.58
C LEU A 114 4.70 10.30 4.47
N ALA A 115 5.50 11.02 3.68
CA ALA A 115 5.27 12.45 3.47
C ALA A 115 3.91 12.70 2.80
N LEU A 116 3.56 11.92 1.77
CA LEU A 116 2.26 12.00 1.09
C LEU A 116 1.10 11.61 2.00
N GLN A 117 1.28 10.55 2.79
CA GLN A 117 0.27 10.07 3.73
C GLN A 117 0.04 11.05 4.88
N ALA A 118 1.10 11.66 5.40
CA ALA A 118 1.00 12.68 6.46
C ALA A 118 0.35 13.98 5.95
N ASP A 119 0.68 14.41 4.72
CA ASP A 119 0.02 15.56 4.10
C ASP A 119 -1.46 15.29 3.85
N TYR A 120 -1.80 14.11 3.34
CA TYR A 120 -3.18 13.68 3.20
C TYR A 120 -3.91 13.68 4.55
N ALA A 121 -3.35 13.05 5.59
CA ALA A 121 -3.98 12.98 6.90
C ALA A 121 -4.28 14.36 7.50
N ALA A 122 -3.42 15.35 7.21
CA ALA A 122 -3.59 16.73 7.67
C ALA A 122 -4.65 17.53 6.90
N ARG A 123 -4.94 17.16 5.64
CA ARG A 123 -5.77 17.98 4.71
C ARG A 123 -6.93 17.22 4.09
N ALA A 124 -7.21 15.99 4.52
CA ALA A 124 -8.25 15.15 3.96
C ALA A 124 -9.62 15.85 3.98
N THR A 125 -10.30 15.80 2.85
CA THR A 125 -11.67 16.29 2.65
C THR A 125 -12.43 15.31 1.79
N LEU A 126 -13.76 15.32 1.85
CA LEU A 126 -14.58 14.50 0.98
C LEU A 126 -14.24 14.70 -0.51
N ALA A 127 -13.94 15.93 -0.92
CA ALA A 127 -13.57 16.24 -2.29
C ALA A 127 -12.21 15.64 -2.67
N SER A 128 -11.21 15.63 -1.76
CA SER A 128 -9.94 14.95 -1.98
C SER A 128 -10.13 13.45 -2.09
N ASP A 129 -10.97 12.86 -1.25
CA ASP A 129 -11.25 11.42 -1.25
C ASP A 129 -11.90 10.98 -2.57
N LEU A 130 -12.91 11.71 -3.04
CA LEU A 130 -13.53 11.44 -4.34
C LEU A 130 -12.53 11.51 -5.51
N LYS A 131 -11.57 12.47 -5.46
CA LYS A 131 -10.48 12.54 -6.46
C LYS A 131 -9.55 11.32 -6.40
N VAL A 132 -9.16 10.88 -5.21
CA VAL A 132 -8.32 9.68 -5.02
C VAL A 132 -9.05 8.45 -5.53
N ILE A 133 -10.33 8.26 -5.18
CA ILE A 133 -11.16 7.14 -5.66
C ILE A 133 -11.24 7.14 -7.20
N ALA A 134 -11.54 8.28 -7.82
CA ALA A 134 -11.63 8.39 -9.27
C ALA A 134 -10.30 8.06 -9.97
N ARG A 135 -9.16 8.50 -9.40
CA ARG A 135 -7.82 8.16 -9.91
C ARG A 135 -7.51 6.67 -9.74
N THR A 136 -7.89 6.08 -8.60
CA THR A 136 -7.72 4.64 -8.34
C THR A 136 -8.50 3.80 -9.35
N LEU A 137 -9.77 4.12 -9.58
CA LEU A 137 -10.60 3.42 -10.56
C LEU A 137 -10.00 3.51 -11.97
N ARG A 138 -9.52 4.69 -12.38
CA ARG A 138 -8.83 4.84 -13.68
C ARG A 138 -7.56 3.99 -13.76
N ALA A 139 -6.77 3.94 -12.69
CA ALA A 139 -5.54 3.15 -12.65
C ALA A 139 -5.80 1.63 -12.70
N VAL A 140 -6.93 1.17 -12.17
CA VAL A 140 -7.33 -0.25 -12.20
C VAL A 140 -7.92 -0.65 -13.55
N TRP A 141 -8.77 0.20 -14.15
CA TRP A 141 -9.46 -0.12 -15.42
C TRP A 141 -8.69 0.31 -16.67
N GLY A 142 -7.67 1.14 -16.53
CA GLY A 142 -6.82 1.61 -17.64
C GLY A 142 -5.59 0.74 -17.92
N ARG A 143 -5.49 -0.43 -17.25
CA ARG A 143 -4.39 -1.41 -17.43
C ARG A 143 -4.77 -2.54 -18.36
#